data_ab54f11e93df81a1ce3a3e7834a3538b
#
_entry.id   ab54f11e93df81a1ce3a3e7834a3538b
#
_cell.length_a   1.000
_cell.length_b   1.000
_cell.length_c   1.000
_cell.angle_alpha   90.00
_cell.angle_beta   90.00
_cell.angle_gamma   90.00
#
_symmetry.space_group_name_H-M   'P 1'
#
loop_
_entity.id
_entity.type
_entity.pdbx_description
1 polymer ?
#
loop_
_entity_poly.entity_id
_entity_poly.type
_entity_poly.pdbx_seq_one_letter_code
_entity_poly.pdbx_strand_id
1 'polypeptide(L)'
;KDAFATYSYKNSSIQIGQFYEPFSLDMICSTFDLRFNQSPGAVLALTNSRRMGVAYSYRTQYYYLCGGFFTDNDLSNLKNASQGYAIDGRLVYRPLYEQAKLVHIGLAAIHRTPDGTLPEDENRNTFTYKSPGVSTIDNRTLIQADVDHAASQFKIGTELLIYYHKFFLQGEYIRAHVKREKGFENYTAQGAYLQCSWLLLGQNYLYDEEVACPGRPEGKALELCARFNYLSLNDAGIKGGTQKDLSFGLNYYINKHIAVKLNYSYFIPGSHIKEIESTNFSVVQGRFQFIF
;
A
#
# COMPACT_ATOMS: atom_id res chain seq x y z
N LYS A 1 -5.17 14.21 -3.70
CA LYS A 1 -6.37 13.79 -2.94
C LYS A 1 -7.34 13.09 -3.87
N ASP A 2 -8.34 12.37 -3.33
CA ASP A 2 -9.36 11.72 -4.12
C ASP A 2 -10.28 12.77 -4.77
N ALA A 3 -10.66 12.51 -6.02
CA ALA A 3 -11.60 13.32 -6.80
C ALA A 3 -12.35 12.39 -7.75
N PHE A 4 -13.46 11.82 -7.30
CA PHE A 4 -14.21 10.81 -8.04
C PHE A 4 -15.71 10.92 -7.82
N ALA A 5 -16.48 10.30 -8.73
CA ALA A 5 -17.89 10.05 -8.58
C ALA A 5 -18.14 8.53 -8.51
N THR A 6 -19.07 8.11 -7.68
CA THR A 6 -19.47 6.70 -7.54
C THR A 6 -20.97 6.56 -7.80
N TYR A 7 -21.31 5.60 -8.64
CA TYR A 7 -22.68 5.15 -8.80
C TYR A 7 -22.81 3.72 -8.25
N SER A 8 -23.69 3.55 -7.28
CA SER A 8 -23.92 2.25 -6.64
C SER A 8 -25.35 1.76 -6.89
N TYR A 9 -25.46 0.49 -7.26
CA TYR A 9 -26.75 -0.19 -7.43
C TYR A 9 -26.66 -1.61 -6.86
N LYS A 10 -27.48 -1.89 -5.84
CA LYS A 10 -27.43 -3.17 -5.10
C LYS A 10 -26.01 -3.48 -4.62
N ASN A 11 -25.45 -4.57 -5.11
CA ASN A 11 -24.13 -5.08 -4.74
C ASN A 11 -23.00 -4.57 -5.64
N SER A 12 -23.31 -3.72 -6.60
CA SER A 12 -22.37 -3.23 -7.63
C SER A 12 -22.12 -1.76 -7.46
N SER A 13 -20.89 -1.32 -7.76
CA SER A 13 -20.53 0.08 -7.84
C SER A 13 -19.60 0.34 -9.03
N ILE A 14 -19.79 1.48 -9.68
CA ILE A 14 -18.88 2.03 -10.68
C ILE A 14 -18.31 3.33 -10.12
N GLN A 15 -16.99 3.46 -10.14
CA GLN A 15 -16.28 4.62 -9.69
C GLN A 15 -15.47 5.21 -10.84
N ILE A 16 -15.54 6.53 -11.05
CA ILE A 16 -14.86 7.25 -12.14
C ILE A 16 -14.19 8.48 -11.55
N GLY A 17 -12.92 8.70 -11.88
CA GLY A 17 -12.13 9.86 -11.42
C GLY A 17 -10.75 9.49 -10.94
N GLN A 18 -10.23 10.24 -9.98
CA GLN A 18 -8.93 10.00 -9.37
C GLN A 18 -9.07 9.37 -8.00
N PHE A 19 -8.56 8.15 -7.84
CA PHE A 19 -8.58 7.38 -6.60
C PHE A 19 -7.45 6.33 -6.59
N TYR A 20 -7.31 5.58 -5.50
CA TYR A 20 -6.35 4.48 -5.43
C TYR A 20 -6.77 3.31 -6.31
N GLU A 21 -5.81 2.74 -7.05
CA GLU A 21 -5.98 1.46 -7.72
C GLU A 21 -6.36 0.37 -6.70
N PRO A 22 -7.22 -0.58 -7.05
CA PRO A 22 -7.61 -1.67 -6.14
C PRO A 22 -6.47 -2.69 -5.93
N PHE A 23 -5.38 -2.22 -5.34
CA PHE A 23 -4.16 -3.01 -5.10
C PHE A 23 -3.53 -2.63 -3.76
N SER A 24 -3.25 -3.64 -2.93
CA SER A 24 -2.77 -3.54 -1.55
C SER A 24 -3.81 -3.09 -0.54
N LEU A 25 -4.00 -3.93 0.46
CA LEU A 25 -4.92 -3.72 1.57
C LEU A 25 -4.56 -2.48 2.41
N ASP A 26 -3.25 -2.26 2.66
CA ASP A 26 -2.78 -1.11 3.44
C ASP A 26 -2.90 0.21 2.65
N MET A 27 -2.64 0.18 1.31
CA MET A 27 -2.65 1.39 0.49
C MET A 27 -4.05 1.96 0.28
N ILE A 28 -5.06 1.10 0.07
CA ILE A 28 -6.46 1.53 -0.15
C ILE A 28 -7.16 1.92 1.15
N CYS A 29 -6.58 1.55 2.30
CA CYS A 29 -7.10 1.88 3.61
C CYS A 29 -7.05 3.39 3.85
N SER A 30 -8.06 3.93 4.52
CA SER A 30 -7.98 5.32 4.98
C SER A 30 -6.77 5.52 5.89
N THR A 31 -6.01 6.59 5.68
CA THR A 31 -4.87 6.93 6.55
C THR A 31 -5.26 7.13 8.01
N PHE A 32 -6.56 7.35 8.27
CA PHE A 32 -7.10 7.44 9.62
C PHE A 32 -7.24 6.08 10.30
N ASP A 33 -7.37 5.02 9.50
CA ASP A 33 -7.59 3.66 9.98
C ASP A 33 -6.31 2.82 10.04
N LEU A 34 -5.18 3.33 9.51
CA LEU A 34 -3.87 2.69 9.64
C LEU A 34 -3.44 2.56 11.10
N ARG A 35 -2.84 1.43 11.49
CA ARG A 35 -2.31 1.18 12.83
C ARG A 35 -1.06 1.98 13.14
N PHE A 36 -0.24 2.20 12.13
CA PHE A 36 0.98 3.00 12.22
C PHE A 36 0.79 4.34 11.53
N ASN A 37 1.63 5.31 11.88
CA ASN A 37 1.58 6.65 11.30
C ASN A 37 1.87 6.66 9.79
N GLN A 38 2.47 5.57 9.29
CA GLN A 38 2.88 5.39 7.92
C GLN A 38 2.72 3.92 7.49
N SER A 39 2.40 3.72 6.22
CA SER A 39 2.40 2.40 5.57
C SER A 39 3.79 1.75 5.59
N PRO A 40 3.88 0.42 5.56
CA PRO A 40 5.16 -0.29 5.48
C PRO A 40 5.97 0.11 4.24
N GLY A 41 7.30 0.09 4.34
CA GLY A 41 8.19 0.40 3.21
C GLY A 41 7.92 -0.46 1.98
N ALA A 42 7.54 -1.73 2.15
CA ALA A 42 7.13 -2.62 1.07
C ALA A 42 5.93 -2.09 0.29
N VAL A 43 4.90 -1.60 0.99
CA VAL A 43 3.71 -1.00 0.37
C VAL A 43 4.07 0.32 -0.30
N LEU A 44 4.79 1.22 0.38
CA LEU A 44 5.17 2.53 -0.18
C LEU A 44 6.00 2.42 -1.45
N ALA A 45 6.87 1.42 -1.54
CA ALA A 45 7.74 1.23 -2.71
C ALA A 45 7.05 0.52 -3.87
N LEU A 46 6.18 -0.46 -3.59
CA LEU A 46 5.66 -1.38 -4.60
C LEU A 46 4.23 -1.08 -5.04
N THR A 47 3.53 -0.14 -4.39
CA THR A 47 2.20 0.30 -4.80
C THR A 47 2.28 1.64 -5.53
N ASN A 48 1.16 2.05 -6.12
CA ASN A 48 1.06 3.36 -6.74
C ASN A 48 0.20 4.28 -5.86
N SER A 49 0.41 5.58 -6.04
CA SER A 49 -0.51 6.59 -5.52
C SER A 49 -1.81 6.60 -6.34
N ARG A 50 -2.67 7.58 -6.09
CA ARG A 50 -3.90 7.79 -6.84
C ARG A 50 -3.65 7.96 -8.33
N ARG A 51 -4.54 7.39 -9.15
CA ARG A 51 -4.52 7.48 -10.61
C ARG A 51 -5.91 7.84 -11.13
N MET A 52 -5.97 8.43 -12.30
CA MET A 52 -7.23 8.65 -13.01
C MET A 52 -7.68 7.34 -13.65
N GLY A 53 -8.94 6.98 -13.46
CA GLY A 53 -9.44 5.72 -14.01
C GLY A 53 -10.92 5.48 -13.79
N VAL A 54 -11.33 4.30 -14.16
CA VAL A 54 -12.65 3.75 -13.94
C VAL A 54 -12.50 2.36 -13.32
N ALA A 55 -13.27 2.09 -12.28
CA ALA A 55 -13.32 0.77 -11.66
C ALA A 55 -14.76 0.32 -11.44
N TYR A 56 -14.96 -0.98 -11.59
CA TYR A 56 -16.19 -1.66 -11.23
C TYR A 56 -15.94 -2.58 -10.06
N SER A 57 -16.81 -2.54 -9.06
CA SER A 57 -16.77 -3.46 -7.93
C SER A 57 -18.09 -4.18 -7.72
N TYR A 58 -18.00 -5.43 -7.27
CA TYR A 58 -19.13 -6.27 -6.88
C TYR A 58 -18.85 -6.91 -5.52
N ARG A 59 -19.81 -6.83 -4.60
CA ARG A 59 -19.66 -7.33 -3.23
C ARG A 59 -20.82 -8.24 -2.82
N THR A 60 -20.47 -9.25 -2.06
CA THR A 60 -21.39 -10.09 -1.30
C THR A 60 -20.90 -10.22 0.13
N GLN A 61 -21.58 -10.96 0.97
CA GLN A 61 -21.09 -11.26 2.31
C GLN A 61 -19.70 -11.94 2.26
N TYR A 62 -19.47 -12.87 1.32
CA TYR A 62 -18.26 -13.69 1.27
C TYR A 62 -17.20 -13.22 0.27
N TYR A 63 -17.60 -12.44 -0.74
CA TYR A 63 -16.71 -12.05 -1.83
C TYR A 63 -16.75 -10.55 -2.07
N TYR A 64 -15.59 -10.01 -2.40
CA TYR A 64 -15.42 -8.70 -3.01
C TYR A 64 -14.59 -8.85 -4.26
N LEU A 65 -15.07 -8.31 -5.37
CA LEU A 65 -14.41 -8.28 -6.66
C LEU A 65 -14.30 -6.84 -7.10
N CYS A 66 -13.13 -6.42 -7.55
CA CYS A 66 -12.94 -5.11 -8.15
C CYS A 66 -12.01 -5.23 -9.35
N GLY A 67 -12.28 -4.52 -10.41
CA GLY A 67 -11.40 -4.43 -11.57
C GLY A 67 -11.50 -3.05 -12.18
N GLY A 68 -10.39 -2.55 -12.71
CA GLY A 68 -10.32 -1.20 -13.22
C GLY A 68 -9.36 -1.01 -14.39
N PHE A 69 -9.53 0.14 -15.03
CA PHE A 69 -8.64 0.66 -16.04
C PHE A 69 -8.18 2.06 -15.60
N PHE A 70 -6.86 2.26 -15.56
CA PHE A 70 -6.25 3.48 -15.05
C PHE A 70 -5.20 4.03 -16.01
N THR A 71 -5.02 5.34 -16.00
CA THR A 71 -3.88 5.99 -16.66
C THR A 71 -2.69 6.03 -15.71
N ASP A 72 -1.48 6.26 -16.23
CA ASP A 72 -0.28 6.40 -15.36
C ASP A 72 -0.14 7.79 -14.77
N ASN A 73 -0.96 8.76 -15.14
CA ASN A 73 -0.96 10.11 -14.63
C ASN A 73 -2.05 10.36 -13.58
N ASP A 74 -1.82 11.35 -12.74
CA ASP A 74 -2.80 11.95 -11.85
C ASP A 74 -3.12 13.40 -12.29
N LEU A 75 -4.15 14.01 -11.70
CA LEU A 75 -4.56 15.39 -12.01
C LEU A 75 -3.49 16.44 -11.70
N SER A 76 -2.48 16.11 -10.92
CA SER A 76 -1.40 17.03 -10.53
C SER A 76 -0.19 16.95 -11.47
N ASN A 77 -0.06 15.85 -12.22
CA ASN A 77 1.09 15.54 -13.07
C ASN A 77 0.65 15.12 -14.47
N LEU A 78 -0.07 16.01 -15.15
CA LEU A 78 -0.40 15.80 -16.57
C LEU A 78 0.86 16.03 -17.42
N LYS A 79 1.44 14.94 -17.90
CA LYS A 79 2.61 15.00 -18.79
C LYS A 79 2.18 15.19 -20.26
N ASN A 80 2.95 15.94 -21.02
CA ASN A 80 2.72 16.16 -22.46
C ASN A 80 3.21 14.98 -23.34
N ALA A 81 3.34 13.77 -22.79
CA ALA A 81 3.79 12.58 -23.48
C ALA A 81 2.65 11.55 -23.61
N SER A 82 2.86 10.48 -24.38
CA SER A 82 1.91 9.38 -24.45
C SER A 82 1.79 8.74 -23.05
N GLN A 83 0.57 8.68 -22.55
CA GLN A 83 0.30 8.11 -21.26
C GLN A 83 0.34 6.59 -21.29
N GLY A 84 1.00 5.99 -20.31
CA GLY A 84 0.85 4.58 -20.00
C GLY A 84 -0.56 4.29 -19.42
N TYR A 85 -0.92 3.04 -19.42
CA TYR A 85 -2.19 2.58 -18.85
C TYR A 85 -1.97 1.34 -17.97
N ALA A 86 -2.90 1.12 -17.06
CA ALA A 86 -2.96 -0.07 -16.24
C ALA A 86 -4.33 -0.74 -16.32
N ILE A 87 -4.30 -2.05 -16.25
CA ILE A 87 -5.48 -2.89 -15.99
C ILE A 87 -5.19 -3.61 -14.68
N ASP A 88 -6.13 -3.54 -13.77
CA ASP A 88 -6.00 -4.14 -12.45
C ASP A 88 -7.23 -4.94 -12.06
N GLY A 89 -7.03 -5.79 -11.05
CA GLY A 89 -8.08 -6.56 -10.45
C GLY A 89 -7.71 -7.00 -9.04
N ARG A 90 -8.72 -7.04 -8.16
CA ARG A 90 -8.62 -7.51 -6.79
C ARG A 90 -9.79 -8.42 -6.46
N LEU A 91 -9.48 -9.58 -5.91
CA LEU A 91 -10.42 -10.57 -5.40
C LEU A 91 -10.19 -10.73 -3.91
N VAL A 92 -11.25 -10.65 -3.12
CA VAL A 92 -11.24 -10.96 -1.70
C VAL A 92 -12.25 -12.06 -1.40
N TYR A 93 -11.83 -13.04 -0.62
CA TYR A 93 -12.67 -14.08 -0.06
C TYR A 93 -12.70 -13.99 1.45
N ARG A 94 -13.91 -13.99 2.03
CA ARG A 94 -14.16 -13.89 3.47
C ARG A 94 -14.84 -15.17 3.96
N PRO A 95 -14.09 -16.26 4.20
CA PRO A 95 -14.65 -17.54 4.66
C PRO A 95 -15.34 -17.43 6.03
N LEU A 96 -14.92 -16.49 6.86
CA LEU A 96 -15.53 -16.16 8.12
C LEU A 96 -15.80 -14.65 8.13
N TYR A 97 -17.07 -14.26 8.26
CA TYR A 97 -17.47 -12.88 8.38
C TYR A 97 -18.67 -12.79 9.33
N GLU A 98 -18.37 -12.57 10.59
CA GLU A 98 -19.31 -12.47 11.71
C GLU A 98 -18.97 -11.25 12.57
N GLN A 99 -19.85 -10.90 13.48
CA GLN A 99 -19.56 -9.84 14.45
C GLN A 99 -18.27 -10.15 15.23
N ALA A 100 -17.30 -9.23 15.21
CA ALA A 100 -15.99 -9.34 15.86
C ALA A 100 -15.10 -10.50 15.37
N LYS A 101 -15.45 -11.16 14.25
CA LYS A 101 -14.64 -12.23 13.66
C LYS A 101 -14.60 -12.07 12.14
N LEU A 102 -13.42 -12.03 11.58
CA LEU A 102 -13.20 -11.94 10.16
C LEU A 102 -11.97 -12.76 9.79
N VAL A 103 -12.09 -13.51 8.71
CA VAL A 103 -10.95 -13.99 7.93
C VAL A 103 -11.12 -13.47 6.52
N HIS A 104 -10.16 -12.67 6.06
CA HIS A 104 -10.11 -12.08 4.74
C HIS A 104 -8.82 -12.55 4.05
N ILE A 105 -8.97 -13.15 2.89
CA ILE A 105 -7.86 -13.59 2.03
C ILE A 105 -8.04 -12.87 0.70
N GLY A 106 -7.03 -12.14 0.27
CA GLY A 106 -7.08 -11.35 -0.97
C GLY A 106 -5.96 -11.67 -1.93
N LEU A 107 -6.25 -11.46 -3.21
CA LEU A 107 -5.32 -11.52 -4.33
C LEU A 107 -5.57 -10.33 -5.23
N ALA A 108 -4.52 -9.58 -5.56
CA ALA A 108 -4.59 -8.47 -6.49
C ALA A 108 -3.51 -8.57 -7.56
N ALA A 109 -3.80 -8.09 -8.76
CA ALA A 109 -2.84 -8.04 -9.86
C ALA A 109 -3.00 -6.76 -10.66
N ILE A 110 -1.88 -6.22 -11.16
CA ILE A 110 -1.83 -5.07 -12.06
C ILE A 110 -0.94 -5.41 -13.25
N HIS A 111 -1.40 -5.15 -14.44
CA HIS A 111 -0.57 -5.04 -15.64
C HIS A 111 -0.52 -3.58 -16.07
N ARG A 112 0.69 -3.02 -16.25
CA ARG A 112 0.91 -1.61 -16.57
C ARG A 112 1.90 -1.46 -17.72
N THR A 113 1.61 -0.52 -18.62
CA THR A 113 2.59 -0.01 -19.60
C THR A 113 3.22 1.27 -19.07
N PRO A 114 4.52 1.53 -19.32
CA PRO A 114 5.15 2.79 -18.92
C PRO A 114 4.61 3.97 -19.71
N ASP A 115 4.75 5.17 -19.16
CA ASP A 115 4.58 6.40 -19.94
C ASP A 115 5.61 6.44 -21.08
N GLY A 116 5.17 6.79 -22.28
CA GLY A 116 6.08 7.12 -23.37
C GLY A 116 6.76 8.46 -23.09
N THR A 117 8.08 8.50 -23.21
CA THR A 117 8.86 9.74 -23.06
C THR A 117 9.09 10.40 -24.41
N LEU A 118 9.30 11.73 -24.39
CA LEU A 118 9.74 12.45 -25.57
C LEU A 118 11.13 11.93 -26.01
N PRO A 119 11.46 11.95 -27.32
CA PRO A 119 12.72 11.41 -27.84
C PRO A 119 14.00 11.97 -27.21
N GLU A 120 13.90 13.15 -26.58
CA GLU A 120 15.00 13.87 -25.96
C GLU A 120 15.23 13.53 -24.48
N ASP A 121 14.35 12.72 -23.87
CA ASP A 121 14.45 12.37 -22.44
C ASP A 121 15.27 11.08 -22.26
N GLU A 122 16.38 11.18 -21.53
CA GLU A 122 17.26 10.04 -21.23
C GLU A 122 16.61 8.97 -20.36
N ASN A 123 15.56 9.33 -19.62
CA ASN A 123 14.82 8.42 -18.71
C ASN A 123 13.61 7.76 -19.40
N ARG A 124 13.79 7.25 -20.58
CA ARG A 124 12.72 6.57 -21.33
C ARG A 124 12.16 5.37 -20.57
N ASN A 125 10.83 5.30 -20.51
CA ASN A 125 10.11 4.11 -20.07
C ASN A 125 10.65 3.58 -18.71
N THR A 126 10.72 4.44 -17.70
CA THR A 126 11.31 4.09 -16.40
C THR A 126 10.23 3.86 -15.36
N PHE A 127 10.30 2.72 -14.65
CA PHE A 127 9.56 2.52 -13.40
C PHE A 127 10.48 2.77 -12.20
N THR A 128 10.07 3.70 -11.33
CA THR A 128 10.79 4.01 -10.10
C THR A 128 10.10 3.39 -8.89
N TYR A 129 10.87 2.62 -8.13
CA TYR A 129 10.48 2.08 -6.82
C TYR A 129 11.29 2.78 -5.74
N LYS A 130 10.62 3.37 -4.76
CA LYS A 130 11.31 4.10 -3.70
C LYS A 130 10.65 3.93 -2.33
N SER A 131 11.46 3.86 -1.29
CA SER A 131 11.03 3.83 0.11
C SER A 131 11.74 4.92 0.91
N PRO A 132 11.00 5.71 1.70
CA PRO A 132 11.58 6.66 2.66
C PRO A 132 12.07 5.97 3.95
N GLY A 133 12.00 4.66 4.03
CA GLY A 133 12.27 3.90 5.25
C GLY A 133 11.05 3.89 6.17
N VAL A 134 11.22 4.37 7.40
CA VAL A 134 10.21 4.35 8.47
C VAL A 134 9.57 5.72 8.75
N SER A 135 9.93 6.77 8.00
CA SER A 135 9.38 8.12 8.13
C SER A 135 9.31 8.83 6.79
N THR A 136 8.20 9.53 6.54
CA THR A 136 8.01 10.41 5.37
C THR A 136 8.15 11.90 5.73
N ILE A 137 8.44 12.23 7.00
CA ILE A 137 8.42 13.62 7.47
C ILE A 137 9.57 14.43 6.89
N ASP A 138 10.73 13.81 6.72
CA ASP A 138 11.96 14.46 6.23
C ASP A 138 12.16 14.34 4.71
N ASN A 139 11.20 13.76 3.98
CA ASN A 139 11.23 13.55 2.52
C ASN A 139 12.47 12.83 1.99
N ARG A 140 13.21 12.10 2.82
CA ARG A 140 14.37 11.31 2.39
C ARG A 140 13.93 10.09 1.61
N THR A 141 14.78 9.65 0.69
CA THR A 141 14.64 8.37 -0.01
C THR A 141 15.82 7.49 0.34
N LEU A 142 15.58 6.50 1.20
CA LEU A 142 16.66 5.61 1.67
C LEU A 142 16.95 4.48 0.69
N ILE A 143 15.93 4.02 -0.01
CA ILE A 143 16.01 2.89 -0.95
C ILE A 143 15.32 3.30 -2.24
N GLN A 144 16.00 3.10 -3.40
CA GLN A 144 15.43 3.44 -4.70
C GLN A 144 16.04 2.60 -5.80
N ALA A 145 15.17 2.08 -6.66
CA ALA A 145 15.53 1.45 -7.92
C ALA A 145 14.81 2.17 -9.06
N ASP A 146 15.57 2.62 -10.05
CA ASP A 146 15.08 3.16 -11.30
C ASP A 146 15.30 2.11 -12.38
N VAL A 147 14.22 1.58 -12.94
CA VAL A 147 14.22 0.50 -13.92
C VAL A 147 13.87 1.09 -15.27
N ASP A 148 14.87 1.44 -16.01
CA ASP A 148 14.80 2.01 -17.37
C ASP A 148 14.53 0.95 -18.44
N HIS A 149 14.30 1.40 -19.67
CA HIS A 149 13.98 0.53 -20.82
C HIS A 149 12.85 -0.47 -20.54
N ALA A 150 11.88 -0.07 -19.75
CA ALA A 150 10.74 -0.90 -19.38
C ALA A 150 9.75 -1.01 -20.54
N ALA A 151 9.38 -2.23 -20.91
CA ALA A 151 8.32 -2.51 -21.86
C ALA A 151 6.96 -2.70 -21.20
N SER A 152 6.92 -3.31 -20.01
CA SER A 152 5.72 -3.47 -19.20
C SER A 152 6.07 -3.85 -17.76
N GLN A 153 5.11 -3.65 -16.85
CA GLN A 153 5.20 -4.05 -15.45
C GLN A 153 4.01 -4.96 -15.13
N PHE A 154 4.27 -6.03 -14.40
CA PHE A 154 3.25 -6.88 -13.78
C PHE A 154 3.48 -6.93 -12.28
N LYS A 155 2.45 -6.59 -11.51
CA LYS A 155 2.48 -6.72 -10.05
C LYS A 155 1.46 -7.75 -9.60
N ILE A 156 1.81 -8.50 -8.56
CA ILE A 156 0.90 -9.40 -7.84
C ILE A 156 1.03 -9.13 -6.35
N GLY A 157 -0.10 -9.09 -5.67
CA GLY A 157 -0.19 -8.91 -4.22
C GLY A 157 -1.09 -9.97 -3.61
N THR A 158 -0.68 -10.52 -2.47
CA THR A 158 -1.52 -11.40 -1.65
C THR A 158 -1.80 -10.72 -0.32
N GLU A 159 -3.01 -10.87 0.19
CA GLU A 159 -3.50 -10.19 1.38
C GLU A 159 -4.05 -11.19 2.39
N LEU A 160 -3.76 -10.96 3.66
CA LEU A 160 -4.37 -11.66 4.79
C LEU A 160 -4.80 -10.65 5.84
N LEU A 161 -6.06 -10.75 6.29
CA LEU A 161 -6.56 -9.98 7.42
C LEU A 161 -7.40 -10.92 8.30
N ILE A 162 -7.13 -10.89 9.61
CA ILE A 162 -7.86 -11.67 10.60
C ILE A 162 -8.27 -10.76 11.74
N TYR A 163 -9.56 -10.77 12.08
CA TYR A 163 -10.09 -10.25 13.32
C TYR A 163 -10.59 -11.41 14.18
N TYR A 164 -10.22 -11.39 15.43
CA TYR A 164 -10.81 -12.27 16.42
C TYR A 164 -10.97 -11.50 17.72
N HIS A 165 -12.16 -10.93 17.94
CA HIS A 165 -12.47 -10.04 19.06
C HIS A 165 -11.45 -8.89 19.17
N LYS A 166 -10.61 -8.93 20.19
CA LYS A 166 -9.57 -7.93 20.49
C LYS A 166 -8.28 -8.09 19.70
N PHE A 167 -8.14 -9.18 18.96
CA PHE A 167 -6.94 -9.49 18.18
C PHE A 167 -7.13 -9.12 16.73
N PHE A 168 -6.08 -8.54 16.16
CA PHE A 168 -5.97 -8.14 14.76
C PHE A 168 -4.65 -8.68 14.18
N LEU A 169 -4.70 -9.24 13.00
CA LEU A 169 -3.54 -9.65 12.22
C LEU A 169 -3.74 -9.23 10.76
N GLN A 170 -2.76 -8.58 10.18
CA GLN A 170 -2.75 -8.19 8.77
C GLN A 170 -1.37 -8.41 8.18
N GLY A 171 -1.32 -8.89 6.95
CA GLY A 171 -0.07 -9.04 6.22
C GLY A 171 -0.30 -9.02 4.72
N GLU A 172 0.72 -8.60 3.99
CA GLU A 172 0.75 -8.61 2.54
C GLU A 172 2.13 -9.07 2.05
N TYR A 173 2.13 -9.74 0.91
CA TYR A 173 3.32 -9.95 0.08
C TYR A 173 3.06 -9.35 -1.29
N ILE A 174 3.99 -8.54 -1.77
CA ILE A 174 3.90 -7.85 -3.06
C ILE A 174 5.14 -8.19 -3.88
N ARG A 175 4.94 -8.58 -5.13
CA ARG A 175 5.99 -8.79 -6.11
C ARG A 175 5.69 -7.95 -7.36
N ALA A 176 6.68 -7.21 -7.83
CA ALA A 176 6.64 -6.44 -9.07
C ALA A 176 7.68 -7.02 -10.03
N HIS A 177 7.27 -7.35 -11.24
CA HIS A 177 8.12 -7.83 -12.33
C HIS A 177 8.06 -6.81 -13.48
N VAL A 178 9.22 -6.33 -13.91
CA VAL A 178 9.36 -5.42 -15.05
C VAL A 178 10.00 -6.19 -16.21
N LYS A 179 9.24 -6.32 -17.29
CA LYS A 179 9.78 -6.77 -18.56
C LYS A 179 10.48 -5.58 -19.20
N ARG A 180 11.77 -5.74 -19.53
CA ARG A 180 12.56 -4.71 -20.18
C ARG A 180 12.71 -4.98 -21.69
N GLU A 181 13.09 -3.98 -22.43
CA GLU A 181 13.35 -4.07 -23.87
C GLU A 181 14.46 -5.08 -24.19
N LYS A 182 14.54 -5.49 -25.46
CA LYS A 182 15.53 -6.47 -25.92
C LYS A 182 16.96 -5.96 -25.66
N GLY A 183 17.77 -6.78 -24.99
CA GLY A 183 19.15 -6.45 -24.61
C GLY A 183 19.32 -6.12 -23.13
N PHE A 184 18.22 -5.96 -22.38
CA PHE A 184 18.22 -5.72 -20.93
C PHE A 184 17.61 -6.89 -20.17
N GLU A 185 18.18 -7.24 -19.01
CA GLU A 185 17.62 -8.27 -18.14
C GLU A 185 16.33 -7.76 -17.48
N ASN A 186 15.32 -8.64 -17.39
CA ASN A 186 14.09 -8.32 -16.66
C ASN A 186 14.39 -8.10 -15.18
N TYR A 187 13.65 -7.20 -14.54
CA TYR A 187 13.85 -6.82 -13.14
C TYR A 187 12.69 -7.27 -12.28
N THR A 188 12.98 -7.65 -11.03
CA THR A 188 11.98 -8.03 -10.03
C THR A 188 12.25 -7.35 -8.70
N ALA A 189 11.24 -6.68 -8.14
CA ALA A 189 11.22 -6.20 -6.78
C ALA A 189 10.20 -6.98 -5.95
N GLN A 190 10.45 -7.10 -4.64
CA GLN A 190 9.52 -7.78 -3.74
C GLN A 190 9.57 -7.21 -2.33
N GLY A 191 8.46 -7.32 -1.64
CA GLY A 191 8.36 -6.90 -0.26
C GLY A 191 7.20 -7.57 0.45
N ALA A 192 7.28 -7.61 1.77
CA ALA A 192 6.25 -8.18 2.62
C ALA A 192 6.19 -7.43 3.96
N TYR A 193 5.03 -7.42 4.57
CA TYR A 193 4.91 -7.05 5.96
C TYR A 193 3.91 -7.96 6.67
N LEU A 194 4.07 -8.01 7.98
CA LEU A 194 3.12 -8.61 8.91
C LEU A 194 2.96 -7.66 10.08
N GLN A 195 1.71 -7.33 10.42
CA GLN A 195 1.39 -6.53 11.59
C GLN A 195 0.30 -7.20 12.42
N CYS A 196 0.42 -7.07 13.72
CA CYS A 196 -0.61 -7.51 14.65
C CYS A 196 -0.91 -6.40 15.65
N SER A 197 -2.12 -6.45 16.19
CA SER A 197 -2.48 -5.58 17.31
C SER A 197 -3.43 -6.26 18.29
N TRP A 198 -3.47 -5.68 19.48
CA TRP A 198 -4.31 -6.12 20.56
C TRP A 198 -4.98 -4.94 21.26
N LEU A 199 -6.30 -5.02 21.45
CA LEU A 199 -7.06 -4.02 22.20
C LEU A 199 -6.90 -4.26 23.70
N LEU A 200 -6.14 -3.41 24.38
CA LEU A 200 -6.06 -3.34 25.83
C LEU A 200 -7.38 -2.81 26.40
N LEU A 201 -7.97 -1.81 25.72
CA LEU A 201 -9.30 -1.27 25.96
C LEU A 201 -10.06 -1.27 24.63
N GLY A 202 -11.36 -1.55 24.65
CA GLY A 202 -12.19 -1.71 23.46
C GLY A 202 -12.57 -3.18 23.25
N GLN A 203 -13.40 -3.45 22.24
CA GLN A 203 -13.95 -4.79 22.01
C GLN A 203 -13.72 -5.33 20.62
N ASN A 204 -13.94 -4.49 19.58
CA ASN A 204 -14.01 -4.93 18.19
C ASN A 204 -13.24 -3.99 17.25
N TYR A 205 -12.86 -4.52 16.11
CA TYR A 205 -12.40 -3.76 14.95
C TYR A 205 -13.53 -3.59 13.94
N LEU A 206 -13.56 -2.45 13.27
CA LEU A 206 -14.46 -2.19 12.16
C LEU A 206 -13.87 -2.76 10.86
N TYR A 207 -14.73 -3.03 9.91
CA TYR A 207 -14.36 -3.45 8.57
C TYR A 207 -15.17 -2.66 7.54
N ASP A 208 -14.50 -2.07 6.58
CA ASP A 208 -15.14 -1.38 5.46
C ASP A 208 -15.44 -2.37 4.34
N GLU A 209 -16.72 -2.70 4.17
CA GLU A 209 -17.19 -3.63 3.13
C GLU A 209 -17.15 -3.02 1.73
N GLU A 210 -17.18 -1.69 1.61
CA GLU A 210 -17.26 -1.02 0.31
C GLU A 210 -15.98 -1.16 -0.49
N VAL A 211 -14.84 -1.14 0.20
CA VAL A 211 -13.51 -1.31 -0.38
C VAL A 211 -12.80 -2.57 0.13
N ALA A 212 -13.48 -3.35 0.96
CA ALA A 212 -12.96 -4.56 1.59
C ALA A 212 -11.62 -4.32 2.29
N CYS A 213 -11.57 -3.41 3.28
CA CYS A 213 -10.37 -3.08 4.04
C CYS A 213 -10.62 -2.91 5.54
N PRO A 214 -9.55 -3.00 6.38
CA PRO A 214 -9.68 -2.85 7.83
C PRO A 214 -10.03 -1.42 8.23
N GLY A 215 -10.99 -1.28 9.13
CA GLY A 215 -11.28 -0.05 9.85
C GLY A 215 -10.54 0.02 11.19
N ARG A 216 -10.66 1.15 11.88
CA ARG A 216 -10.17 1.36 13.24
C ARG A 216 -10.98 0.53 14.26
N PRO A 217 -10.54 0.47 15.53
CA PRO A 217 -11.36 -0.04 16.62
C PRO A 217 -12.69 0.73 16.78
N GLU A 218 -13.72 0.03 17.18
CA GLU A 218 -15.03 0.63 17.46
C GLU A 218 -15.00 1.44 18.76
N GLY A 219 -15.38 2.74 18.67
CA GLY A 219 -15.51 3.61 19.83
C GLY A 219 -14.19 3.93 20.54
N LYS A 220 -14.24 4.06 21.88
CA LYS A 220 -13.07 4.34 22.72
C LYS A 220 -12.22 3.09 22.86
N ALA A 221 -10.93 3.18 22.50
CA ALA A 221 -10.05 2.02 22.51
C ALA A 221 -8.59 2.41 22.81
N LEU A 222 -7.85 1.47 23.40
CA LEU A 222 -6.39 1.51 23.54
C LEU A 222 -5.81 0.27 22.87
N GLU A 223 -4.99 0.47 21.87
CA GLU A 223 -4.46 -0.56 20.98
C GLU A 223 -2.94 -0.62 21.06
N LEU A 224 -2.39 -1.81 21.28
CA LEU A 224 -0.96 -2.09 21.19
C LEU A 224 -0.68 -2.78 19.85
N CYS A 225 0.33 -2.28 19.09
CA CYS A 225 0.63 -2.76 17.75
C CYS A 225 2.09 -3.19 17.64
N ALA A 226 2.35 -4.20 16.79
CA ALA A 226 3.68 -4.56 16.32
C ALA A 226 3.65 -4.83 14.82
N ARG A 227 4.73 -4.45 14.10
CA ARG A 227 4.87 -4.69 12.66
C ARG A 227 6.31 -5.04 12.32
N PHE A 228 6.47 -6.05 11.47
CA PHE A 228 7.70 -6.36 10.76
C PHE A 228 7.51 -6.06 9.27
N ASN A 229 8.49 -5.45 8.62
CA ASN A 229 8.51 -5.16 7.20
C ASN A 229 9.82 -5.59 6.57
N TYR A 230 9.75 -6.08 5.35
CA TYR A 230 10.86 -6.44 4.49
C TYR A 230 10.64 -5.90 3.08
N LEU A 231 11.68 -5.30 2.48
CA LEU A 231 11.68 -4.81 1.10
C LEU A 231 13.01 -5.13 0.44
N SER A 232 13.00 -5.62 -0.79
CA SER A 232 14.17 -5.79 -1.64
C SER A 232 13.92 -5.18 -3.02
N LEU A 233 14.79 -4.25 -3.40
CA LEU A 233 14.82 -3.59 -4.71
C LEU A 233 16.12 -3.93 -5.47
N ASN A 234 16.82 -5.01 -5.11
CA ASN A 234 18.04 -5.46 -5.79
C ASN A 234 17.72 -6.61 -6.74
N ASP A 235 17.95 -6.41 -8.01
CA ASP A 235 17.84 -7.45 -9.06
C ASP A 235 18.47 -6.99 -10.37
N ALA A 236 18.89 -7.91 -11.24
CA ALA A 236 19.35 -7.66 -12.61
C ALA A 236 20.43 -6.55 -12.71
N GLY A 237 21.39 -6.53 -11.78
CA GLY A 237 22.44 -5.50 -11.74
C GLY A 237 22.00 -4.16 -11.16
N ILE A 238 20.70 -3.92 -10.98
CA ILE A 238 20.16 -2.71 -10.35
C ILE A 238 20.27 -2.86 -8.82
N LYS A 239 21.01 -1.94 -8.19
CA LYS A 239 21.31 -1.93 -6.76
C LYS A 239 20.37 -0.96 -6.02
N GLY A 240 19.06 -1.26 -5.99
CA GLY A 240 18.04 -0.40 -5.38
C GLY A 240 18.01 -0.43 -3.86
N GLY A 241 18.67 -1.40 -3.23
CA GLY A 241 18.77 -1.54 -1.79
C GLY A 241 17.79 -2.55 -1.18
N THR A 242 18.05 -2.89 0.09
CA THR A 242 17.17 -3.73 0.91
C THR A 242 16.93 -3.09 2.27
N GLN A 243 15.74 -3.33 2.82
CA GLN A 243 15.30 -2.77 4.10
C GLN A 243 14.59 -3.83 4.93
N LYS A 244 14.85 -3.82 6.22
CA LYS A 244 14.02 -4.47 7.25
C LYS A 244 13.71 -3.44 8.32
N ASP A 245 12.52 -3.49 8.87
CA ASP A 245 12.19 -2.67 10.04
C ASP A 245 11.22 -3.40 10.97
N LEU A 246 11.36 -3.08 12.25
CA LEU A 246 10.48 -3.53 13.31
C LEU A 246 9.86 -2.30 13.97
N SER A 247 8.54 -2.25 14.03
CA SER A 247 7.81 -1.12 14.59
C SER A 247 6.88 -1.56 15.70
N PHE A 248 6.75 -0.71 16.72
CA PHE A 248 5.79 -0.85 17.82
C PHE A 248 4.93 0.40 17.88
N GLY A 249 3.66 0.24 18.21
CA GLY A 249 2.71 1.34 18.27
C GLY A 249 1.81 1.25 19.50
N LEU A 250 1.45 2.41 20.05
CA LEU A 250 0.42 2.57 21.05
C LEU A 250 -0.56 3.61 20.54
N ASN A 251 -1.81 3.18 20.27
CA ASN A 251 -2.85 4.01 19.71
C ASN A 251 -3.99 4.17 20.72
N TYR A 252 -4.33 5.41 21.03
CA TYR A 252 -5.47 5.73 21.88
C TYR A 252 -6.55 6.44 21.06
N TYR A 253 -7.66 5.74 20.84
CA TYR A 253 -8.86 6.26 20.19
C TYR A 253 -9.78 6.81 21.27
N ILE A 254 -9.90 8.12 21.38
CA ILE A 254 -10.72 8.80 22.38
C ILE A 254 -12.20 8.65 22.00
N ASN A 255 -12.49 8.82 20.72
CA ASN A 255 -13.80 8.62 20.08
C ASN A 255 -13.63 8.42 18.56
N LYS A 256 -14.73 8.39 17.82
CA LYS A 256 -14.71 8.24 16.35
C LYS A 256 -14.02 9.40 15.59
N HIS A 257 -13.75 10.53 16.23
CA HIS A 257 -13.18 11.72 15.61
C HIS A 257 -11.74 12.02 16.06
N ILE A 258 -11.34 11.53 17.24
CA ILE A 258 -10.07 11.92 17.86
C ILE A 258 -9.26 10.69 18.22
N ALA A 259 -8.01 10.67 17.77
CA ALA A 259 -7.04 9.64 18.15
C ALA A 259 -5.64 10.25 18.40
N VAL A 260 -4.89 9.61 19.29
CA VAL A 260 -3.47 9.88 19.55
C VAL A 260 -2.69 8.60 19.28
N LYS A 261 -1.63 8.67 18.50
CA LYS A 261 -0.79 7.53 18.13
C LYS A 261 0.66 7.83 18.45
N LEU A 262 1.34 6.87 19.08
CA LEU A 262 2.77 6.90 19.32
C LEU A 262 3.39 5.66 18.68
N ASN A 263 4.40 5.86 17.83
CA ASN A 263 5.10 4.77 17.16
C ASN A 263 6.61 4.86 17.45
N TYR A 264 7.21 3.71 17.69
CA TYR A 264 8.65 3.49 17.69
C TYR A 264 9.00 2.54 16.55
N SER A 265 9.98 2.89 15.73
CA SER A 265 10.44 2.06 14.62
C SER A 265 11.95 1.91 14.66
N TYR A 266 12.43 0.68 14.54
CA TYR A 266 13.83 0.32 14.42
C TYR A 266 14.13 -0.11 13.00
N PHE A 267 14.96 0.67 12.29
CA PHE A 267 15.36 0.45 10.92
C PHE A 267 16.67 -0.33 10.87
N ILE A 268 16.69 -1.40 10.10
CA ILE A 268 17.84 -2.25 9.86
C ILE A 268 18.20 -2.14 8.38
N PRO A 269 19.22 -1.33 8.05
CA PRO A 269 19.65 -1.19 6.67
C PRO A 269 20.23 -2.50 6.16
N GLY A 270 19.89 -2.81 4.91
CA GLY A 270 20.53 -3.90 4.17
C GLY A 270 21.61 -3.35 3.24
N SER A 271 21.76 -3.97 2.08
CA SER A 271 22.72 -3.51 1.06
C SER A 271 22.20 -2.27 0.30
N HIS A 272 23.12 -1.43 -0.17
CA HIS A 272 22.90 -0.33 -1.11
C HIS A 272 21.85 0.71 -0.67
N ILE A 273 22.00 1.22 0.56
CA ILE A 273 21.15 2.29 1.08
C ILE A 273 21.74 3.64 0.65
N LYS A 274 20.85 4.58 0.28
CA LYS A 274 21.17 5.95 -0.07
C LYS A 274 21.13 6.84 1.19
N GLU A 275 21.90 7.90 1.21
CA GLU A 275 21.83 9.04 2.15
C GLU A 275 22.18 8.76 3.62
N ILE A 276 22.44 7.52 4.00
CA ILE A 276 22.93 7.17 5.35
C ILE A 276 24.09 6.19 5.27
N GLU A 277 25.07 6.34 6.13
CA GLU A 277 26.02 5.28 6.43
C GLU A 277 25.23 4.07 6.93
N SER A 278 25.54 2.86 6.48
CA SER A 278 24.80 1.61 6.72
C SER A 278 24.63 1.25 8.21
N THR A 279 24.14 2.20 9.01
CA THR A 279 23.93 2.07 10.45
C THR A 279 22.45 1.94 10.79
N ASN A 280 22.15 1.07 11.75
CA ASN A 280 20.80 0.97 12.29
C ASN A 280 20.42 2.28 12.97
N PHE A 281 19.16 2.66 12.86
CA PHE A 281 18.64 3.82 13.57
C PHE A 281 17.20 3.59 14.06
N SER A 282 16.80 4.43 15.00
CA SER A 282 15.44 4.40 15.56
C SER A 282 14.72 5.71 15.30
N VAL A 283 13.42 5.62 15.11
CA VAL A 283 12.54 6.78 14.93
C VAL A 283 11.38 6.68 15.89
N VAL A 284 11.08 7.76 16.62
CA VAL A 284 9.88 7.92 17.42
C VAL A 284 8.99 8.95 16.76
N GLN A 285 7.73 8.62 16.56
CA GLN A 285 6.74 9.49 15.92
C GLN A 285 5.45 9.56 16.72
N GLY A 286 5.00 10.79 17.01
CA GLY A 286 3.69 11.07 17.58
C GLY A 286 2.74 11.62 16.53
N ARG A 287 1.46 11.22 16.57
CA ARG A 287 0.40 11.75 15.73
C ARG A 287 -0.82 12.08 16.56
N PHE A 288 -1.30 13.30 16.42
CA PHE A 288 -2.60 13.71 16.90
C PHE A 288 -3.54 13.85 15.69
N GLN A 289 -4.68 13.17 15.73
CA GLN A 289 -5.54 12.99 14.57
C GLN A 289 -6.95 13.47 14.87
N PHE A 290 -7.48 14.33 13.98
CA PHE A 290 -8.87 14.76 13.95
C PHE A 290 -9.54 14.33 12.64
N ILE A 291 -10.79 13.91 12.73
CA ILE A 291 -11.66 13.56 11.61
C ILE A 291 -12.95 14.35 11.75
N PHE A 292 -13.25 15.13 10.75
CA PHE A 292 -14.46 15.96 10.66
C PHE A 292 -15.57 15.25 9.89
#